data_7e6b002d14d197a645628e38fe52e2cd
#
_entry.id   7e6b002d14d197a645628e38fe52e2cd
#
_cell.length_a   1.000
_cell.length_b   1.000
_cell.length_c   1.000
_cell.angle_alpha   90.00
_cell.angle_beta   90.00
_cell.angle_gamma   90.00
#
_symmetry.space_group_name_H-M   'P 1'
#
loop_
_entity.id
_entity.type
_entity.pdbx_description
1 polymer ?
#
loop_
_entity_poly.entity_id
_entity_poly.type
_entity_poly.pdbx_seq_one_letter_code
_entity_poly.pdbx_strand_id
1 'polypeptide(L)'
;QGQAAPGRDPQEVVAAHVRRLEALRRAGIVERVAEGLWKVPGDLPEQGRRYDAQRLGGVAVELKSHLPIERQARVIGATWLDQQLIGGGSGLGDLGFGGEATQAMQQRADFLAEQGLAEWRGQRVILARNLLGTLRNRELAQAAKDIAADTGLEHRPVADGQRVAGIYRRSVMLASGRYAMLDDGMGFSLVPWKPVIEQRLGQQLAATLRGSGVSWQVGRQRGV
;
A
#
# COMPACT_ATOMS: atom_id res chain seq x y z
N GLN A 1 -5.67 -3.39 41.33
CA GLN A 1 -6.94 -2.97 40.69
C GLN A 1 -6.57 -2.35 39.35
N GLY A 2 -6.65 -3.16 38.26
CA GLY A 2 -6.40 -2.73 36.91
C GLY A 2 -7.62 -2.01 36.34
N GLN A 3 -7.45 -0.77 35.90
CA GLN A 3 -8.45 -0.08 35.11
C GLN A 3 -8.39 -0.60 33.69
N ALA A 4 -9.45 -1.29 33.24
CA ALA A 4 -9.66 -1.64 31.85
C ALA A 4 -9.87 -0.35 31.03
N ALA A 5 -9.24 -0.28 29.84
CA ALA A 5 -9.49 0.78 28.87
C ALA A 5 -11.00 0.86 28.55
N PRO A 6 -11.55 2.06 28.24
CA PRO A 6 -12.96 2.20 27.89
C PRO A 6 -13.25 1.44 26.60
N GLY A 7 -13.81 0.24 26.76
CA GLY A 7 -14.27 -0.59 25.65
C GLY A 7 -15.46 0.08 24.98
N ARG A 8 -15.49 0.08 23.64
CA ARG A 8 -16.69 0.39 22.87
C ARG A 8 -17.83 -0.47 23.38
N ASP A 9 -19.03 0.11 23.51
CA ASP A 9 -20.22 -0.62 23.91
C ASP A 9 -20.37 -1.89 23.05
N PRO A 10 -20.42 -3.09 23.66
CA PRO A 10 -20.55 -4.34 22.90
C PRO A 10 -21.75 -4.34 21.95
N GLN A 11 -22.83 -3.64 22.28
CA GLN A 11 -24.00 -3.52 21.42
C GLN A 11 -23.72 -2.66 20.17
N GLU A 12 -22.94 -1.59 20.29
CA GLU A 12 -22.53 -0.78 19.15
C GLU A 12 -21.62 -1.57 18.21
N VAL A 13 -20.72 -2.38 18.75
CA VAL A 13 -19.83 -3.23 17.96
C VAL A 13 -20.64 -4.26 17.18
N VAL A 14 -21.56 -4.95 17.83
CA VAL A 14 -22.46 -5.93 17.16
C VAL A 14 -23.30 -5.25 16.10
N ALA A 15 -23.89 -4.09 16.39
CA ALA A 15 -24.69 -3.34 15.43
C ALA A 15 -23.89 -2.89 14.20
N ALA A 16 -22.61 -2.51 14.40
CA ALA A 16 -21.72 -2.15 13.30
C ALA A 16 -21.38 -3.36 12.41
N HIS A 17 -21.12 -4.52 13.01
CA HIS A 17 -20.86 -5.75 12.28
C HIS A 17 -22.09 -6.22 11.50
N VAL A 18 -23.28 -6.16 12.09
CA VAL A 18 -24.54 -6.53 11.39
C VAL A 18 -24.79 -5.60 10.21
N ARG A 19 -24.60 -4.29 10.37
CA ARG A 19 -24.72 -3.32 9.26
C ARG A 19 -23.73 -3.63 8.14
N ARG A 20 -22.50 -4.01 8.51
CA ARG A 20 -21.47 -4.40 7.54
C ARG A 20 -21.84 -5.66 6.78
N LEU A 21 -22.27 -6.71 7.48
CA LEU A 21 -22.70 -7.96 6.86
C LEU A 21 -23.91 -7.75 5.94
N GLU A 22 -24.84 -6.89 6.30
CA GLU A 22 -26.00 -6.55 5.46
C GLU A 22 -25.59 -5.79 4.18
N ALA A 23 -24.58 -4.92 4.24
CA ALA A 23 -24.02 -4.26 3.08
C ALA A 23 -23.32 -5.26 2.13
N LEU A 24 -22.57 -6.20 2.67
CA LEU A 24 -21.89 -7.27 1.91
C LEU A 24 -22.91 -8.28 1.31
N ARG A 25 -24.03 -8.53 1.99
CA ARG A 25 -25.13 -9.34 1.46
C ARG A 25 -25.77 -8.69 0.23
N ARG A 26 -26.03 -7.40 0.28
CA ARG A 26 -26.56 -6.65 -0.87
C ARG A 26 -25.61 -6.68 -2.08
N ALA A 27 -24.31 -6.81 -1.81
CA ALA A 27 -23.28 -6.97 -2.83
C ALA A 27 -23.09 -8.43 -3.28
N GLY A 28 -23.83 -9.40 -2.72
CA GLY A 28 -23.73 -10.81 -3.07
C GLY A 28 -22.49 -11.54 -2.54
N ILE A 29 -21.78 -10.94 -1.57
CA ILE A 29 -20.54 -11.49 -1.01
C ILE A 29 -20.82 -12.44 0.15
N VAL A 30 -21.84 -12.17 0.96
CA VAL A 30 -22.29 -13.03 2.06
C VAL A 30 -23.75 -13.34 1.94
N GLU A 31 -24.19 -14.46 2.52
CA GLU A 31 -25.58 -14.91 2.52
C GLU A 31 -26.10 -14.94 3.96
N ARG A 32 -27.32 -14.43 4.17
CA ARG A 32 -28.02 -14.55 5.44
C ARG A 32 -28.86 -15.81 5.42
N VAL A 33 -28.51 -16.79 6.25
CA VAL A 33 -29.18 -18.09 6.31
C VAL A 33 -30.37 -18.06 7.27
N ALA A 34 -30.22 -17.34 8.40
CA ALA A 34 -31.26 -17.15 9.40
C ALA A 34 -31.00 -15.86 10.19
N GLU A 35 -31.89 -15.51 11.12
CA GLU A 35 -31.65 -14.38 12.01
C GLU A 35 -30.39 -14.61 12.84
N GLY A 36 -29.43 -13.67 12.71
CA GLY A 36 -28.11 -13.78 13.35
C GLY A 36 -27.15 -14.79 12.75
N LEU A 37 -27.57 -15.57 11.74
CA LEU A 37 -26.71 -16.59 11.10
C LEU A 37 -26.34 -16.20 9.66
N TRP A 38 -25.05 -16.10 9.40
CA TRP A 38 -24.49 -15.69 8.13
C TRP A 38 -23.57 -16.76 7.55
N LYS A 39 -23.71 -17.02 6.28
CA LYS A 39 -22.75 -17.82 5.52
C LYS A 39 -21.73 -16.90 4.89
N VAL A 40 -20.48 -17.03 5.29
CA VAL A 40 -19.36 -16.21 4.87
C VAL A 40 -18.39 -17.04 4.06
N PRO A 41 -17.92 -16.57 2.89
CA PRO A 41 -16.88 -17.26 2.14
C PRO A 41 -15.55 -17.22 2.89
N GLY A 42 -14.69 -18.22 2.67
CA GLY A 42 -13.39 -18.30 3.33
C GLY A 42 -12.43 -17.14 2.98
N ASP A 43 -12.63 -16.51 1.83
CA ASP A 43 -11.89 -15.34 1.34
C ASP A 43 -12.60 -14.00 1.62
N LEU A 44 -13.55 -13.98 2.57
CA LEU A 44 -14.30 -12.77 2.94
C LEU A 44 -13.42 -11.53 3.17
N PRO A 45 -12.24 -11.63 3.81
CA PRO A 45 -11.37 -10.46 4.00
C PRO A 45 -10.93 -9.82 2.68
N GLU A 46 -10.70 -10.63 1.65
CA GLU A 46 -10.29 -10.15 0.33
C GLU A 46 -11.48 -9.57 -0.45
N GLN A 47 -12.59 -10.27 -0.48
CA GLN A 47 -13.82 -9.77 -1.12
C GLN A 47 -14.35 -8.51 -0.44
N GLY A 48 -14.26 -8.43 0.88
CA GLY A 48 -14.62 -7.22 1.65
C GLY A 48 -13.76 -6.02 1.29
N ARG A 49 -12.44 -6.21 1.14
CA ARG A 49 -11.52 -5.15 0.69
C ARG A 49 -11.84 -4.66 -0.73
N ARG A 50 -12.16 -5.57 -1.65
CA ARG A 50 -12.57 -5.23 -3.03
C ARG A 50 -13.88 -4.43 -3.03
N TYR A 51 -14.85 -4.84 -2.23
CA TYR A 51 -16.12 -4.14 -2.08
C TYR A 51 -15.93 -2.71 -1.55
N ASP A 52 -15.11 -2.53 -0.52
CA ASP A 52 -14.83 -1.21 0.03
C ASP A 52 -14.11 -0.30 -0.96
N ALA A 53 -13.15 -0.83 -1.70
CA ALA A 53 -12.44 -0.11 -2.74
C ALA A 53 -13.38 0.38 -3.86
N GLN A 54 -14.35 -0.44 -4.26
CA GLN A 54 -15.34 -0.06 -5.26
C GLN A 54 -16.33 1.00 -4.76
N ARG A 55 -16.75 0.91 -3.49
CA ARG A 55 -17.76 1.81 -2.91
C ARG A 55 -17.22 3.19 -2.56
N LEU A 56 -15.95 3.30 -2.22
CA LEU A 56 -15.28 4.56 -1.85
C LEU A 56 -14.83 5.38 -3.06
N GLY A 57 -15.33 5.06 -4.25
CA GLY A 57 -15.16 5.90 -5.44
C GLY A 57 -13.72 6.10 -5.87
N GLY A 58 -12.86 5.09 -5.72
CA GLY A 58 -11.46 5.16 -6.15
C GLY A 58 -10.56 5.98 -5.22
N VAL A 59 -11.07 6.51 -4.11
CA VAL A 59 -10.25 6.72 -2.91
C VAL A 59 -10.07 5.35 -2.30
N ALA A 60 -9.22 4.55 -2.92
CA ALA A 60 -8.63 3.43 -2.25
C ALA A 60 -7.91 4.02 -1.04
N VAL A 61 -8.49 3.85 0.13
CA VAL A 61 -7.69 3.63 1.32
C VAL A 61 -7.08 2.24 1.06
N GLU A 62 -6.15 2.20 0.13
CA GLU A 62 -5.21 1.13 0.05
C GLU A 62 -4.58 1.09 1.44
N LEU A 63 -4.92 0.09 2.22
CA LEU A 63 -4.04 -0.40 3.27
C LEU A 63 -2.77 -0.83 2.53
N LYS A 64 -1.91 0.15 2.26
CA LYS A 64 -0.76 0.03 1.38
C LYS A 64 0.38 -0.72 2.04
N SER A 65 0.06 -1.59 2.98
CA SER A 65 1.08 -2.44 3.50
C SER A 65 0.60 -3.89 3.57
N HIS A 66 1.18 -4.71 2.71
CA HIS A 66 1.15 -6.16 2.82
C HIS A 66 2.06 -6.65 3.97
N LEU A 67 2.81 -5.75 4.61
CA LEU A 67 3.74 -6.05 5.69
C LEU A 67 3.05 -5.92 7.05
N PRO A 68 3.25 -6.86 7.98
CA PRO A 68 2.88 -6.70 9.38
C PRO A 68 3.48 -5.43 9.97
N ILE A 69 2.77 -4.83 10.94
CA ILE A 69 3.18 -3.55 11.55
C ILE A 69 4.60 -3.61 12.10
N GLU A 70 4.99 -4.72 12.73
CA GLU A 70 6.32 -4.91 13.30
C GLU A 70 7.42 -4.88 12.23
N ARG A 71 7.14 -5.39 11.05
CA ARG A 71 8.08 -5.37 9.93
C ARG A 71 8.17 -4.02 9.26
N GLN A 72 7.11 -3.22 9.29
CA GLN A 72 7.12 -1.88 8.74
C GLN A 72 8.08 -0.95 9.48
N ALA A 73 8.36 -1.19 10.75
CA ALA A 73 9.15 -0.30 11.59
C ALA A 73 10.57 -0.07 11.05
N ARG A 74 11.20 -1.08 10.45
CA ARG A 74 12.61 -1.00 10.01
C ARG A 74 12.82 -1.26 8.52
N VAL A 75 11.78 -1.32 7.73
CA VAL A 75 11.91 -1.54 6.29
C VAL A 75 12.34 -0.25 5.56
N ILE A 76 13.20 -0.40 4.55
CA ILE A 76 13.47 0.69 3.62
C ILE A 76 12.28 0.78 2.66
N GLY A 77 11.70 1.96 2.53
CA GLY A 77 10.55 2.23 1.69
C GLY A 77 9.44 2.95 2.45
N ALA A 78 8.49 3.53 1.71
CA ALA A 78 7.35 4.22 2.28
C ALA A 78 6.33 3.20 2.82
N THR A 79 5.93 3.37 4.08
CA THR A 79 5.00 2.47 4.77
C THR A 79 3.76 3.20 5.27
N TRP A 80 2.77 2.44 5.72
CA TRP A 80 1.62 2.99 6.41
C TRP A 80 2.02 3.76 7.69
N LEU A 81 3.04 3.30 8.42
CA LEU A 81 3.54 4.01 9.61
C LEU A 81 4.05 5.42 9.28
N ASP A 82 4.72 5.59 8.14
CA ASP A 82 5.19 6.91 7.69
C ASP A 82 4.03 7.85 7.41
N GLN A 83 2.97 7.35 6.78
CA GLN A 83 1.74 8.12 6.55
C GLN A 83 1.07 8.55 7.86
N GLN A 84 1.06 7.67 8.86
CA GLN A 84 0.52 8.00 10.19
C GLN A 84 1.38 9.05 10.90
N LEU A 85 2.70 8.95 10.84
CA LEU A 85 3.61 9.94 11.41
C LEU A 85 3.43 11.32 10.76
N ILE A 86 3.23 11.39 9.45
CA ILE A 86 2.98 12.64 8.72
C ILE A 86 1.62 13.22 9.10
N GLY A 87 0.58 12.39 9.17
CA GLY A 87 -0.80 12.83 9.42
C GLY A 87 -1.11 13.12 10.89
N GLY A 88 -0.34 12.56 11.82
CA GLY A 88 -0.66 12.56 13.25
C GLY A 88 -0.26 13.82 14.02
N GLY A 89 0.28 14.84 13.38
CA GLY A 89 0.74 16.03 14.06
C GLY A 89 1.95 15.78 14.99
N SER A 90 2.16 16.62 15.98
CA SER A 90 3.40 16.69 16.76
C SER A 90 3.55 15.67 17.90
N GLY A 91 2.60 14.76 18.12
CA GLY A 91 2.65 13.83 19.25
C GLY A 91 2.14 12.43 18.93
N LEU A 92 2.94 11.41 19.26
CA LEU A 92 2.54 10.01 19.12
C LEU A 92 1.41 9.59 20.08
N GLY A 93 1.20 10.35 21.18
CA GLY A 93 0.20 10.06 22.19
C GLY A 93 -1.24 10.40 21.78
N ASP A 94 -1.44 11.27 20.79
CA ASP A 94 -2.75 11.79 20.40
C ASP A 94 -3.43 11.00 19.27
N LEU A 95 -2.79 9.92 18.78
CA LEU A 95 -3.24 9.22 17.58
C LEU A 95 -4.34 8.20 17.81
N GLY A 96 -4.74 7.95 19.06
CA GLY A 96 -5.85 7.04 19.39
C GLY A 96 -5.65 5.57 18.99
N PHE A 97 -4.42 5.17 18.68
CA PHE A 97 -4.07 3.79 18.35
C PHE A 97 -3.80 2.96 19.60
N GLY A 98 -3.99 1.64 19.49
CA GLY A 98 -3.58 0.70 20.53
C GLY A 98 -2.07 0.71 20.78
N GLY A 99 -1.64 0.15 21.91
CA GLY A 99 -0.25 0.18 22.37
C GLY A 99 0.77 -0.36 21.35
N GLU A 100 0.43 -1.41 20.59
CA GLU A 100 1.31 -2.00 19.57
C GLU A 100 1.58 -1.04 18.41
N ALA A 101 0.55 -0.34 17.93
CA ALA A 101 0.70 0.62 16.84
C ALA A 101 1.51 1.84 17.29
N THR A 102 1.32 2.30 18.52
CA THR A 102 2.10 3.39 19.11
C THR A 102 3.57 3.00 19.23
N GLN A 103 3.86 1.80 19.70
CA GLN A 103 5.23 1.28 19.79
C GLN A 103 5.87 1.14 18.42
N ALA A 104 5.15 0.64 17.42
CA ALA A 104 5.64 0.52 16.06
C ALA A 104 5.95 1.90 15.45
N MET A 105 5.12 2.92 15.70
CA MET A 105 5.38 4.29 15.25
C MET A 105 6.61 4.90 15.93
N GLN A 106 6.82 4.65 17.23
CA GLN A 106 8.03 5.06 17.93
C GLN A 106 9.27 4.43 17.31
N GLN A 107 9.25 3.12 17.08
CA GLN A 107 10.35 2.39 16.42
C GLN A 107 10.59 2.90 14.99
N ARG A 108 9.53 3.22 14.25
CA ARG A 108 9.66 3.80 12.91
C ARG A 108 10.31 5.17 12.95
N ALA A 109 9.92 6.04 13.87
CA ALA A 109 10.52 7.36 14.04
C ALA A 109 12.01 7.26 14.39
N ASP A 110 12.39 6.33 15.27
CA ASP A 110 13.79 6.06 15.61
C ASP A 110 14.58 5.58 14.39
N PHE A 111 14.02 4.66 13.62
CA PHE A 111 14.62 4.18 12.38
C PHE A 111 14.83 5.31 11.35
N LEU A 112 13.82 6.17 11.16
CA LEU A 112 13.93 7.33 10.27
C LEU A 112 15.02 8.31 10.74
N ALA A 113 15.16 8.51 12.06
CA ALA A 113 16.23 9.31 12.62
C ALA A 113 17.62 8.71 12.34
N GLU A 114 17.78 7.39 12.49
CA GLU A 114 19.00 6.67 12.11
C GLU A 114 19.34 6.83 10.63
N GLN A 115 18.32 6.92 9.77
CA GLN A 115 18.47 7.12 8.32
C GLN A 115 18.68 8.59 7.92
N GLY A 116 18.70 9.52 8.86
CA GLY A 116 18.81 10.95 8.59
C GLY A 116 17.54 11.58 8.00
N LEU A 117 16.39 10.92 8.15
CA LEU A 117 15.10 11.35 7.61
C LEU A 117 14.14 11.88 8.68
N ALA A 118 14.56 11.91 9.93
CA ALA A 118 13.85 12.49 11.04
C ALA A 118 14.82 13.02 12.09
N GLU A 119 14.34 13.93 12.93
CA GLU A 119 15.08 14.49 14.06
C GLU A 119 14.14 14.55 15.27
N TRP A 120 14.61 14.05 16.42
CA TRP A 120 13.91 14.19 17.66
C TRP A 120 14.18 15.56 18.29
N ARG A 121 13.12 16.26 18.66
CA ARG A 121 13.15 17.51 19.46
C ARG A 121 12.31 17.33 20.72
N GLY A 122 12.93 16.86 21.78
CA GLY A 122 12.23 16.43 22.97
C GLY A 122 11.38 15.20 22.67
N GLN A 123 10.07 15.30 22.90
CA GLN A 123 9.12 14.21 22.61
C GLN A 123 8.48 14.31 21.20
N ARG A 124 8.91 15.27 20.40
CA ARG A 124 8.41 15.47 19.04
C ARG A 124 9.41 14.96 18.03
N VAL A 125 8.90 14.36 16.97
CA VAL A 125 9.69 13.99 15.80
C VAL A 125 9.45 14.97 14.66
N ILE A 126 10.52 15.51 14.09
CA ILE A 126 10.49 16.37 12.92
C ILE A 126 10.90 15.52 11.73
N LEU A 127 10.00 15.38 10.76
CA LEU A 127 10.21 14.54 9.58
C LEU A 127 10.83 15.36 8.44
N ALA A 128 11.69 14.71 7.65
CA ALA A 128 12.25 15.31 6.45
C ALA A 128 11.14 15.69 5.44
N ARG A 129 11.38 16.75 4.67
CA ARG A 129 10.52 17.11 3.54
C ARG A 129 10.54 15.98 2.51
N ASN A 130 9.38 15.72 1.90
CA ASN A 130 9.23 14.67 0.90
C ASN A 130 9.67 13.28 1.40
N LEU A 131 9.40 12.96 2.66
CA LEU A 131 9.79 11.70 3.30
C LEU A 131 9.35 10.48 2.47
N LEU A 132 8.08 10.42 2.06
CA LEU A 132 7.53 9.30 1.31
C LEU A 132 8.22 9.13 -0.05
N GLY A 133 8.48 10.23 -0.75
CA GLY A 133 9.20 10.20 -2.02
C GLY A 133 10.64 9.72 -1.87
N THR A 134 11.34 10.18 -0.86
CA THR A 134 12.72 9.75 -0.57
C THR A 134 12.80 8.28 -0.21
N LEU A 135 11.90 7.79 0.65
CA LEU A 135 11.83 6.37 1.02
C LEU A 135 11.50 5.48 -0.18
N ARG A 136 10.53 5.91 -0.98
CA ARG A 136 10.16 5.19 -2.22
C ARG A 136 11.33 5.10 -3.19
N ASN A 137 12.04 6.20 -3.41
CA ASN A 137 13.17 6.23 -4.34
C ASN A 137 14.33 5.34 -3.86
N ARG A 138 14.62 5.32 -2.57
CA ARG A 138 15.64 4.42 -1.99
C ARG A 138 15.27 2.95 -2.19
N GLU A 139 14.02 2.60 -1.94
CA GLU A 139 13.53 1.24 -2.13
C GLU A 139 13.55 0.82 -3.60
N LEU A 140 13.10 1.69 -4.50
CA LEU A 140 13.15 1.43 -5.94
C LEU A 140 14.58 1.25 -6.45
N ALA A 141 15.52 2.07 -5.97
CA ALA A 141 16.92 1.94 -6.34
C ALA A 141 17.51 0.60 -5.89
N GLN A 142 17.19 0.14 -4.68
CA GLN A 142 17.64 -1.16 -4.19
C GLN A 142 17.00 -2.31 -4.98
N ALA A 143 15.69 -2.28 -5.21
CA ALA A 143 15.00 -3.29 -6.01
C ALA A 143 15.52 -3.35 -7.45
N ALA A 144 15.78 -2.19 -8.05
CA ALA A 144 16.36 -2.10 -9.39
C ALA A 144 17.77 -2.71 -9.45
N LYS A 145 18.58 -2.47 -8.43
CA LYS A 145 19.92 -3.06 -8.33
C LYS A 145 19.85 -4.59 -8.24
N ASP A 146 18.93 -5.12 -7.46
CA ASP A 146 18.73 -6.57 -7.32
C ASP A 146 18.25 -7.19 -8.65
N ILE A 147 17.31 -6.56 -9.34
CA ILE A 147 16.83 -7.02 -10.66
C ILE A 147 17.93 -6.95 -11.72
N ALA A 148 18.71 -5.88 -11.73
CA ALA A 148 19.83 -5.74 -12.67
C ALA A 148 20.88 -6.84 -12.45
N ALA A 149 21.18 -7.20 -11.22
CA ALA A 149 22.08 -8.30 -10.89
C ALA A 149 21.52 -9.66 -11.31
N ASP A 150 20.21 -9.88 -11.18
CA ASP A 150 19.52 -11.11 -11.56
C ASP A 150 19.35 -11.28 -13.07
N THR A 151 19.06 -10.20 -13.79
CA THR A 151 18.71 -10.23 -15.22
C THR A 151 19.84 -9.81 -16.16
N GLY A 152 20.85 -9.11 -15.67
CA GLY A 152 21.88 -8.47 -16.49
C GLY A 152 21.39 -7.23 -17.28
N LEU A 153 20.13 -6.80 -17.07
CA LEU A 153 19.57 -5.62 -17.72
C LEU A 153 19.93 -4.36 -16.95
N GLU A 154 20.11 -3.25 -17.68
CA GLU A 154 20.35 -1.93 -17.07
C GLU A 154 19.03 -1.32 -16.60
N HIS A 155 19.02 -0.78 -15.37
CA HIS A 155 17.89 -0.03 -14.89
C HIS A 155 17.85 1.36 -15.50
N ARG A 156 16.66 1.72 -16.01
CA ARG A 156 16.36 3.05 -16.55
C ARG A 156 15.31 3.71 -15.67
N PRO A 157 15.71 4.62 -14.76
CA PRO A 157 14.77 5.37 -13.92
C PRO A 157 13.78 6.17 -14.78
N VAL A 158 12.55 6.25 -14.34
CA VAL A 158 11.49 6.99 -15.04
C VAL A 158 11.29 8.35 -14.37
N ALA A 159 11.44 9.41 -15.15
CA ALA A 159 11.16 10.76 -14.67
C ALA A 159 9.66 11.08 -14.73
N ASP A 160 9.24 12.08 -13.95
CA ASP A 160 7.88 12.58 -13.99
C ASP A 160 7.52 13.11 -15.40
N GLY A 161 6.34 12.76 -15.87
CA GLY A 161 5.87 13.08 -17.22
C GLY A 161 6.46 12.18 -18.33
N GLN A 162 7.43 11.34 -18.03
CA GLN A 162 8.04 10.45 -19.02
C GLN A 162 7.12 9.29 -19.37
N ARG A 163 7.04 9.01 -20.68
CA ARG A 163 6.43 7.80 -21.22
C ARG A 163 7.48 6.71 -21.35
N VAL A 164 7.16 5.52 -20.85
CA VAL A 164 7.98 4.32 -21.01
C VAL A 164 7.17 3.21 -21.69
N ALA A 165 7.84 2.39 -22.45
CA ALA A 165 7.25 1.23 -23.11
C ALA A 165 8.18 0.03 -23.00
N GLY A 166 7.60 -1.16 -22.93
CA GLY A 166 8.35 -2.40 -22.87
C GLY A 166 7.44 -3.59 -22.65
N ILE A 167 8.04 -4.77 -22.64
CA ILE A 167 7.30 -6.00 -22.31
C ILE A 167 7.16 -6.10 -20.80
N TYR A 168 5.94 -6.30 -20.33
CA TYR A 168 5.66 -6.57 -18.92
C TYR A 168 6.17 -7.96 -18.54
N ARG A 169 7.34 -8.03 -17.88
CA ARG A 169 8.03 -9.29 -17.55
C ARG A 169 7.62 -9.86 -16.21
N ARG A 170 7.50 -9.03 -15.19
CA ARG A 170 7.14 -9.43 -13.81
C ARG A 170 6.60 -8.26 -13.03
N SER A 171 5.91 -8.55 -11.94
CA SER A 171 5.61 -7.56 -10.91
C SER A 171 6.50 -7.77 -9.70
N VAL A 172 6.81 -6.68 -9.01
CA VAL A 172 7.62 -6.66 -7.79
C VAL A 172 6.80 -6.01 -6.69
N MET A 173 6.65 -6.70 -5.56
CA MET A 173 5.97 -6.17 -4.39
C MET A 173 7.00 -5.51 -3.48
N LEU A 174 6.89 -4.19 -3.33
CA LEU A 174 7.74 -3.39 -2.43
C LEU A 174 6.90 -2.89 -1.24
N ALA A 175 7.56 -2.33 -0.22
CA ALA A 175 6.87 -1.77 0.93
C ALA A 175 5.95 -0.62 0.53
N SER A 176 6.35 0.19 -0.44
CA SER A 176 5.57 1.32 -0.98
C SER A 176 4.47 0.91 -1.96
N GLY A 177 4.40 -0.34 -2.37
CA GLY A 177 3.39 -0.86 -3.29
C GLY A 177 3.94 -1.83 -4.32
N ARG A 178 3.09 -2.20 -5.29
CA ARG A 178 3.42 -3.12 -6.37
C ARG A 178 3.89 -2.34 -7.59
N TYR A 179 4.94 -2.85 -8.24
CA TYR A 179 5.52 -2.26 -9.45
C TYR A 179 5.58 -3.28 -10.58
N ALA A 180 5.43 -2.81 -11.80
CA ALA A 180 5.63 -3.60 -13.00
C ALA A 180 7.02 -3.35 -13.56
N MET A 181 7.72 -4.42 -13.92
CA MET A 181 8.96 -4.36 -14.68
C MET A 181 8.66 -4.37 -16.17
N LEU A 182 9.01 -3.28 -16.84
CA LEU A 182 8.93 -3.15 -18.29
C LEU A 182 10.33 -3.30 -18.90
N ASP A 183 10.48 -4.27 -19.78
CA ASP A 183 11.72 -4.59 -20.48
C ASP A 183 11.62 -4.12 -21.95
N ASP A 184 12.49 -3.19 -22.34
CA ASP A 184 12.55 -2.66 -23.72
C ASP A 184 13.59 -3.37 -24.60
N GLY A 185 14.18 -4.45 -24.10
CA GLY A 185 15.22 -5.24 -24.78
C GLY A 185 16.64 -4.74 -24.52
N MET A 186 16.84 -3.51 -24.05
CA MET A 186 18.13 -2.92 -23.71
C MET A 186 18.28 -2.64 -22.23
N GLY A 187 17.17 -2.44 -21.54
CA GLY A 187 17.11 -2.16 -20.13
C GLY A 187 15.69 -2.35 -19.61
N PHE A 188 15.46 -2.03 -18.36
CA PHE A 188 14.16 -2.12 -17.74
C PHE A 188 13.81 -0.88 -16.93
N SER A 189 12.52 -0.66 -16.74
CA SER A 189 11.95 0.36 -15.88
C SER A 189 10.97 -0.26 -14.88
N LEU A 190 10.88 0.32 -13.68
CA LEU A 190 9.87 -0.02 -12.68
C LEU A 190 8.80 1.05 -12.65
N VAL A 191 7.56 0.65 -12.88
CA VAL A 191 6.40 1.55 -13.00
C VAL A 191 5.32 1.08 -12.04
N PRO A 192 4.62 1.98 -11.34
CA PRO A 192 3.54 1.58 -10.44
C PRO A 192 2.52 0.68 -11.13
N TRP A 193 2.23 -0.46 -10.53
CA TRP A 193 1.30 -1.43 -11.06
C TRP A 193 -0.15 -1.00 -10.83
N LYS A 194 -1.03 -1.34 -11.77
CA LYS A 194 -2.48 -1.18 -11.61
C LYS A 194 -3.22 -2.44 -12.08
N PRO A 195 -4.43 -2.69 -11.57
CA PRO A 195 -5.22 -3.87 -11.95
C PRO A 195 -5.45 -4.03 -13.44
N VAL A 196 -5.45 -2.96 -14.21
CA VAL A 196 -5.65 -2.99 -15.68
C VAL A 196 -4.60 -3.82 -16.42
N ILE A 197 -3.43 -4.05 -15.83
CA ILE A 197 -2.36 -4.85 -16.41
C ILE A 197 -2.24 -6.27 -15.84
N GLU A 198 -3.12 -6.66 -14.92
CA GLU A 198 -3.01 -7.95 -14.20
C GLU A 198 -2.87 -9.16 -15.12
N GLN A 199 -3.62 -9.19 -16.24
CA GLN A 199 -3.60 -10.29 -17.21
C GLN A 199 -2.76 -10.00 -18.46
N ARG A 200 -1.84 -9.06 -18.34
CA ARG A 200 -1.04 -8.56 -19.48
C ARG A 200 0.43 -8.98 -19.43
N LEU A 201 0.76 -9.94 -18.59
CA LEU A 201 2.13 -10.45 -18.48
C LEU A 201 2.62 -10.97 -19.86
N GLY A 202 3.84 -10.59 -20.22
CA GLY A 202 4.43 -10.92 -21.52
C GLY A 202 4.00 -10.03 -22.69
N GLN A 203 3.07 -9.08 -22.48
CA GLN A 203 2.61 -8.16 -23.51
C GLN A 203 3.43 -6.86 -23.54
N GLN A 204 3.50 -6.25 -24.71
CA GLN A 204 4.04 -4.92 -24.90
C GLN A 204 3.05 -3.89 -24.33
N LEU A 205 3.48 -3.14 -23.33
CA LEU A 205 2.70 -2.11 -22.67
C LEU A 205 3.43 -0.77 -22.68
N ALA A 206 2.70 0.30 -22.50
CA ALA A 206 3.25 1.62 -22.28
C ALA A 206 2.58 2.30 -21.09
N ALA A 207 3.33 3.14 -20.40
CA ALA A 207 2.85 3.91 -19.28
C ALA A 207 3.46 5.31 -19.27
N THR A 208 2.72 6.27 -18.71
CA THR A 208 3.23 7.62 -18.45
C THR A 208 3.14 7.87 -16.96
N LEU A 209 4.27 8.24 -16.36
CA LEU A 209 4.36 8.58 -14.95
C LEU A 209 3.90 10.04 -14.75
N ARG A 210 3.05 10.29 -13.76
CA ARG A 210 2.62 11.64 -13.38
C ARG A 210 2.55 11.76 -11.87
N GLY A 211 3.49 12.48 -11.30
CA GLY A 211 3.64 12.58 -9.85
C GLY A 211 3.86 11.19 -9.23
N SER A 212 3.02 10.81 -8.27
CA SER A 212 3.01 9.46 -7.68
C SER A 212 2.13 8.47 -8.44
N GLY A 213 1.42 8.91 -9.48
CA GLY A 213 0.49 8.11 -10.27
C GLY A 213 1.06 7.62 -11.60
N VAL A 214 0.31 6.73 -12.23
CA VAL A 214 0.66 6.18 -13.54
C VAL A 214 -0.57 6.06 -14.40
N SER A 215 -0.42 6.39 -15.68
CA SER A 215 -1.42 6.15 -16.72
C SER A 215 -0.93 5.03 -17.63
N TRP A 216 -1.61 3.89 -17.62
CA TRP A 216 -1.30 2.75 -18.46
C TRP A 216 -2.01 2.84 -19.80
N GLN A 217 -1.28 2.61 -20.87
CA GLN A 217 -1.80 2.46 -22.23
C GLN A 217 -1.76 0.97 -22.59
N VAL A 218 -2.93 0.37 -22.56
CA VAL A 218 -3.13 -1.02 -22.93
C VAL A 218 -3.64 -1.01 -24.38
N GLY A 219 -2.87 -1.59 -25.32
CA GLY A 219 -3.27 -1.67 -26.71
C GLY A 219 -4.65 -2.35 -26.82
N ARG A 220 -5.55 -1.79 -27.61
CA ARG A 220 -6.78 -2.48 -27.98
C ARG A 220 -6.36 -3.75 -28.73
N GLN A 221 -6.72 -4.92 -28.17
CA GLN A 221 -6.75 -6.12 -29.02
C GLN A 221 -7.75 -5.84 -30.14
N ARG A 222 -7.23 -5.63 -31.35
CA ARG A 222 -8.07 -5.79 -32.53
C ARG A 222 -8.42 -7.27 -32.56
N GLY A 223 -9.67 -7.59 -32.24
CA GLY A 223 -10.20 -8.90 -32.50
C GLY A 223 -10.09 -9.17 -34.02
N VAL A 224 -9.52 -10.30 -34.35
CA VAL A 224 -9.62 -10.91 -35.67
C VAL A 224 -10.93 -11.68 -35.70
#